data_a42197a98872f4758c8bf47f21d7d9c1
#
_entry.id   a42197a98872f4758c8bf47f21d7d9c1
#
_cell.length_a   1.000
_cell.length_b   1.000
_cell.length_c   1.000
_cell.angle_alpha   90.00
_cell.angle_beta   90.00
_cell.angle_gamma   90.00
#
_symmetry.space_group_name_H-M   'P 1'
#
loop_
_entity.id
_entity.type
_entity.pdbx_description
1 polymer ?
#
loop_
_entity_poly.entity_id
_entity_poly.type
_entity_poly.pdbx_seq_one_letter_code
_entity_poly.pdbx_strand_id
1 'polypeptide(L)'
;MKKTIGTFEKVSFPEFGMDNIMAKVDTGAFTGALHCTKVREMEEDGVRVLRFSPFDNPKAVYKTDNFEKGIIKSSNGSTSERYFIETSVMVRGKRYAITLTLADRSEMKWPVLIGRRFLHTNEFIVDVSVRNQ
;
A
#
# COMPACT_ATOMS: atom_id res chain seq x y z
N MET A 1 -7.81 -11.52 -19.28
CA MET A 1 -7.25 -10.49 -20.18
C MET A 1 -6.24 -9.63 -19.45
N LYS A 2 -5.06 -9.45 -20.02
CA LYS A 2 -4.01 -8.63 -19.42
C LYS A 2 -4.31 -7.14 -19.58
N LYS A 3 -3.94 -6.37 -18.58
CA LYS A 3 -4.17 -4.92 -18.55
C LYS A 3 -2.81 -4.23 -18.45
N THR A 4 -2.67 -3.10 -19.09
CA THR A 4 -1.41 -2.35 -19.09
C THR A 4 -1.54 -1.13 -18.19
N ILE A 5 -0.56 -0.92 -17.33
CA ILE A 5 -0.44 0.30 -16.52
C ILE A 5 0.96 0.89 -16.71
N GLY A 6 1.13 2.13 -16.28
CA GLY A 6 2.41 2.81 -16.42
C GLY A 6 3.30 2.68 -15.20
N THR A 7 4.40 3.42 -15.23
CA THR A 7 5.32 3.50 -14.09
C THR A 7 4.67 4.20 -12.89
N PHE A 8 3.77 5.14 -13.15
CA PHE A 8 3.00 5.84 -12.13
C PHE A 8 1.53 5.73 -12.46
N GLU A 9 0.73 5.55 -11.43
CA GLU A 9 -0.72 5.47 -11.57
C GLU A 9 -1.38 6.22 -10.44
N LYS A 10 -2.49 6.90 -10.75
CA LYS A 10 -3.35 7.46 -9.71
C LYS A 10 -4.28 6.37 -9.23
N VAL A 11 -4.29 6.14 -7.94
CA VAL A 11 -5.12 5.10 -7.32
C VAL A 11 -5.98 5.71 -6.24
N SER A 12 -7.02 4.99 -5.85
CA SER A 12 -7.91 5.41 -4.76
C SER A 12 -8.08 4.25 -3.80
N PHE A 13 -8.25 4.58 -2.53
CA PHE A 13 -8.50 3.59 -1.48
C PHE A 13 -9.89 3.85 -0.91
N PRO A 14 -10.92 3.19 -1.42
CA PRO A 14 -12.29 3.49 -1.01
C PRO A 14 -12.56 3.26 0.47
N GLU A 15 -11.91 2.28 1.08
CA GLU A 15 -12.12 2.02 2.50
C GLU A 15 -11.56 3.12 3.40
N PHE A 16 -10.63 3.92 2.88
CA PHE A 16 -10.03 5.03 3.62
C PHE A 16 -10.51 6.39 3.13
N GLY A 17 -11.41 6.41 2.14
CA GLY A 17 -11.91 7.65 1.59
C GLY A 17 -10.87 8.50 0.89
N MET A 18 -9.82 7.86 0.36
CA MET A 18 -8.71 8.58 -0.30
C MET A 18 -8.79 8.39 -1.81
N ASP A 19 -8.78 9.50 -2.54
CA ASP A 19 -8.90 9.51 -4.00
C ASP A 19 -7.67 10.11 -4.66
N ASN A 20 -7.37 9.63 -5.86
CA ASN A 20 -6.35 10.20 -6.74
C ASN A 20 -4.98 10.34 -6.08
N ILE A 21 -4.55 9.28 -5.43
CA ILE A 21 -3.24 9.23 -4.78
C ILE A 21 -2.22 8.69 -5.77
N MET A 22 -1.09 9.37 -5.91
CA MET A 22 -0.04 8.93 -6.83
C MET A 22 0.66 7.69 -6.28
N ALA A 23 0.64 6.63 -7.05
CA ALA A 23 1.35 5.40 -6.74
C ALA A 23 2.48 5.18 -7.75
N LYS A 24 3.62 4.75 -7.25
CA LYS A 24 4.70 4.28 -8.11
C LYS A 24 4.60 2.77 -8.23
N VAL A 25 4.67 2.28 -9.46
CA VAL A 25 4.68 0.86 -9.74
C VAL A 25 6.11 0.36 -9.63
N ASP A 26 6.38 -0.44 -8.62
CA ASP A 26 7.73 -0.91 -8.29
C ASP A 26 7.81 -2.42 -8.42
N THR A 27 8.28 -2.87 -9.58
CA THR A 27 8.40 -4.31 -9.86
C THR A 27 9.52 -4.97 -9.06
N GLY A 28 10.41 -4.18 -8.47
CA GLY A 28 11.46 -4.69 -7.59
C GLY A 28 10.99 -5.05 -6.19
N ALA A 29 9.84 -4.52 -5.78
CA ALA A 29 9.24 -4.84 -4.49
C ALA A 29 8.23 -5.97 -4.64
N PHE A 30 8.25 -6.93 -3.73
CA PHE A 30 7.26 -8.01 -3.75
C PHE A 30 5.90 -7.51 -3.27
N THR A 31 5.85 -7.00 -2.05
CA THR A 31 4.64 -6.40 -1.50
C THR A 31 4.77 -4.90 -1.57
N GLY A 32 3.71 -4.23 -1.99
CA GLY A 32 3.69 -2.78 -2.02
C GLY A 32 3.68 -2.17 -0.62
N ALA A 33 3.71 -0.86 -0.56
CA ALA A 33 3.77 -0.13 0.70
C ALA A 33 2.88 1.10 0.67
N LEU A 34 2.31 1.41 1.83
CA LEU A 34 1.54 2.62 2.07
C LEU A 34 2.31 3.45 3.10
N HIS A 35 2.67 4.67 2.74
CA HIS A 35 3.29 5.56 3.71
C HIS A 35 2.27 5.98 4.76
N CYS A 36 2.63 5.81 6.03
CA CYS A 36 1.76 6.19 7.13
C CYS A 36 2.58 6.49 8.37
N THR A 37 1.96 7.19 9.29
CA THR A 37 2.55 7.52 10.58
C THR A 37 1.65 7.04 11.70
N LYS A 38 2.15 7.07 12.92
CA LYS A 38 1.38 6.73 14.13
C LYS A 38 0.74 5.36 14.07
N VAL A 39 1.47 4.38 13.56
CA VAL A 39 1.00 3.00 13.48
C VAL A 39 1.02 2.38 14.88
N ARG A 40 -0.14 1.88 15.32
CA ARG A 40 -0.28 1.37 16.68
C ARG A 40 -1.32 0.26 16.75
N GLU A 41 -0.93 -0.86 17.37
CA GLU A 41 -1.89 -1.89 17.73
C GLU A 41 -2.62 -1.48 19.01
N MET A 42 -3.90 -1.78 19.05
CA MET A 42 -4.71 -1.56 20.24
C MET A 42 -5.84 -2.59 20.29
N GLU A 43 -6.53 -2.64 21.41
CA GLU A 43 -7.66 -3.54 21.59
C GLU A 43 -8.91 -2.71 21.81
N GLU A 44 -9.95 -3.00 21.04
CA GLU A 44 -11.25 -2.36 21.17
C GLU A 44 -12.33 -3.43 21.24
N ASP A 45 -13.10 -3.41 22.31
CA ASP A 45 -14.20 -4.37 22.53
C ASP A 45 -13.75 -5.82 22.37
N GLY A 46 -12.56 -6.14 22.86
CA GLY A 46 -12.00 -7.47 22.79
C GLY A 46 -11.37 -7.85 21.45
N VAL A 47 -11.35 -6.94 20.50
CA VAL A 47 -10.77 -7.17 19.17
C VAL A 47 -9.49 -6.37 18.99
N ARG A 48 -8.46 -7.03 18.47
CA ARG A 48 -7.22 -6.31 18.13
C ARG A 48 -7.41 -5.53 16.85
N VAL A 49 -7.09 -4.25 16.90
CA VAL A 49 -7.15 -3.37 15.74
C VAL A 49 -5.82 -2.67 15.55
N LEU A 50 -5.54 -2.31 14.31
CA LEU A 50 -4.39 -1.52 13.95
C LEU A 50 -4.88 -0.12 13.58
N ARG A 51 -4.31 0.87 14.27
CA ARG A 51 -4.62 2.28 14.03
C ARG A 51 -3.44 2.92 13.33
N PHE A 52 -3.70 3.72 12.31
CA PHE A 52 -2.64 4.38 11.56
C PHE A 52 -3.17 5.65 10.90
N SER A 53 -2.24 6.54 10.58
CA SER A 53 -2.54 7.79 9.87
C SER A 53 -1.87 7.72 8.51
N PRO A 54 -2.65 7.56 7.42
CA PRO A 54 -2.05 7.51 6.08
C PRO A 54 -1.40 8.83 5.71
N PHE A 55 -0.28 8.72 5.03
CA PHE A 55 0.53 9.84 4.57
C PHE A 55 0.97 10.68 5.79
N ASP A 56 1.16 11.95 5.63
CA ASP A 56 1.58 12.82 6.73
C ASP A 56 0.40 13.62 7.29
N ASN A 57 -0.80 13.03 7.27
CA ASN A 57 -1.99 13.69 7.76
C ASN A 57 -2.40 13.15 9.13
N PRO A 58 -2.00 13.80 10.24
CA PRO A 58 -2.32 13.31 11.59
C PRO A 58 -3.79 13.39 11.93
N LYS A 59 -4.58 14.14 11.17
CA LYS A 59 -6.03 14.23 11.36
C LYS A 59 -6.79 13.07 10.75
N ALA A 60 -6.18 12.39 9.78
CA ALA A 60 -6.77 11.22 9.14
C ALA A 60 -6.32 9.98 9.90
N VAL A 61 -7.22 9.40 10.66
CA VAL A 61 -6.93 8.20 11.46
C VAL A 61 -7.84 7.09 10.99
N TYR A 62 -7.24 5.96 10.66
CA TYR A 62 -7.96 4.78 10.20
C TYR A 62 -7.65 3.60 11.08
N LYS A 63 -8.58 2.66 11.12
CA LYS A 63 -8.44 1.42 11.89
C LYS A 63 -8.81 0.25 11.02
N THR A 64 -8.13 -0.85 11.22
CA THR A 64 -8.47 -2.11 10.56
C THR A 64 -8.25 -3.27 11.53
N ASP A 65 -9.09 -4.28 11.44
CA ASP A 65 -8.89 -5.54 12.13
C ASP A 65 -8.28 -6.60 11.20
N ASN A 66 -8.11 -6.26 9.94
CA ASN A 66 -7.56 -7.17 8.93
C ASN A 66 -6.09 -6.83 8.68
N PHE A 67 -5.23 -7.27 9.61
CA PHE A 67 -3.81 -6.99 9.54
C PHE A 67 -3.02 -8.15 10.12
N GLU A 68 -1.74 -8.22 9.71
CA GLU A 68 -0.78 -9.16 10.24
C GLU A 68 0.54 -8.45 10.48
N LYS A 69 1.34 -9.01 11.39
CA LYS A 69 2.68 -8.53 11.64
C LYS A 69 3.66 -9.51 11.01
N GLY A 70 4.59 -9.00 10.24
CA GLY A 70 5.55 -9.84 9.53
C GLY A 70 6.92 -9.21 9.50
N ILE A 71 7.87 -9.94 8.92
CA ILE A 71 9.25 -9.52 8.81
C ILE A 71 9.58 -9.27 7.35
N ILE A 72 10.14 -8.09 7.08
CA ILE A 72 10.65 -7.72 5.77
C ILE A 72 12.17 -7.80 5.81
N LYS A 73 12.74 -8.50 4.83
CA LYS A 73 14.18 -8.59 4.68
C LYS A 73 14.62 -7.64 3.58
N SER A 74 15.56 -6.76 3.88
CA SER A 74 16.09 -5.83 2.89
C SER A 74 17.22 -6.47 2.09
N SER A 75 17.58 -5.84 0.98
CA SER A 75 18.65 -6.33 0.11
C SER A 75 20.02 -6.36 0.79
N ASN A 76 20.22 -5.56 1.82
CA ASN A 76 21.48 -5.56 2.56
C ASN A 76 21.51 -6.57 3.71
N GLY A 77 20.49 -7.44 3.81
CA GLY A 77 20.44 -8.49 4.81
C GLY A 77 19.80 -8.11 6.12
N SER A 78 19.49 -6.84 6.34
CA SER A 78 18.80 -6.42 7.56
C SER A 78 17.34 -6.80 7.52
N THR A 79 16.73 -7.00 8.70
CA THR A 79 15.32 -7.33 8.81
C THR A 79 14.61 -6.25 9.62
N SER A 80 13.32 -6.06 9.32
CA SER A 80 12.47 -5.16 10.11
C SER A 80 11.08 -5.74 10.23
N GLU A 81 10.45 -5.49 11.36
CA GLU A 81 9.04 -5.85 11.54
C GLU A 81 8.16 -4.82 10.85
N ARG A 82 7.15 -5.32 10.18
CA ARG A 82 6.18 -4.48 9.48
C ARG A 82 4.78 -5.01 9.69
N TYR A 83 3.84 -4.12 9.63
CA TYR A 83 2.44 -4.49 9.58
C TYR A 83 2.01 -4.61 8.12
N PHE A 84 1.20 -5.63 7.86
CA PHE A 84 0.59 -5.86 6.56
C PHE A 84 -0.90 -5.67 6.72
N ILE A 85 -1.51 -4.90 5.84
CA ILE A 85 -2.97 -4.74 5.83
C ILE A 85 -3.52 -5.24 4.50
N GLU A 86 -4.77 -5.69 4.54
CA GLU A 86 -5.52 -6.01 3.34
C GLU A 86 -6.62 -4.99 3.18
N THR A 87 -6.72 -4.43 1.98
CA THR A 87 -7.72 -3.41 1.69
C THR A 87 -8.10 -3.49 0.21
N SER A 88 -8.86 -2.51 -0.25
CA SER A 88 -9.24 -2.40 -1.65
C SER A 88 -8.55 -1.20 -2.27
N VAL A 89 -8.20 -1.33 -3.53
CA VAL A 89 -7.62 -0.24 -4.31
C VAL A 89 -8.38 -0.13 -5.64
N MET A 90 -8.64 1.11 -6.04
CA MET A 90 -9.22 1.39 -7.35
C MET A 90 -8.10 1.78 -8.30
N VAL A 91 -7.97 1.03 -9.38
CA VAL A 91 -7.01 1.30 -10.43
C VAL A 91 -7.76 1.36 -11.75
N ARG A 92 -7.68 2.49 -12.42
CA ARG A 92 -8.36 2.71 -13.71
C ARG A 92 -9.85 2.35 -13.66
N GLY A 93 -10.51 2.76 -12.58
CA GLY A 93 -11.95 2.59 -12.43
C GLY A 93 -12.40 1.20 -12.00
N LYS A 94 -11.48 0.31 -11.71
CA LYS A 94 -11.82 -1.05 -11.26
C LYS A 94 -11.25 -1.31 -9.86
N ARG A 95 -12.02 -2.02 -9.06
CA ARG A 95 -11.67 -2.33 -7.68
C ARG A 95 -10.93 -3.67 -7.58
N TYR A 96 -9.84 -3.68 -6.83
CA TYR A 96 -9.02 -4.87 -6.59
C TYR A 96 -8.72 -5.00 -5.10
N ALA A 97 -8.52 -6.23 -4.66
CA ALA A 97 -7.95 -6.48 -3.34
C ALA A 97 -6.43 -6.26 -3.41
N ILE A 98 -5.87 -5.69 -2.37
CA ILE A 98 -4.43 -5.45 -2.30
C ILE A 98 -3.93 -5.64 -0.87
N THR A 99 -2.74 -6.21 -0.75
CA THR A 99 -2.01 -6.28 0.50
C THR A 99 -0.89 -5.24 0.46
N LEU A 100 -0.79 -4.43 1.51
CA LEU A 100 0.22 -3.39 1.60
C LEU A 100 0.92 -3.48 2.94
N THR A 101 2.22 -3.17 2.96
CA THR A 101 2.92 -2.95 4.21
C THR A 101 2.74 -1.49 4.61
N LEU A 102 2.66 -1.25 5.91
CA LEU A 102 2.64 0.11 6.43
C LEU A 102 4.08 0.53 6.74
N ALA A 103 4.49 1.62 6.14
CA ALA A 103 5.86 2.09 6.27
C ALA A 103 5.86 3.54 6.75
N ASP A 104 6.44 3.75 7.94
CA ASP A 104 6.69 5.11 8.41
C ASP A 104 8.01 5.59 7.79
N ARG A 105 7.88 6.09 6.56
CA ARG A 105 9.02 6.59 5.80
C ARG A 105 8.75 8.02 5.39
N SER A 106 9.14 8.95 6.23
CA SER A 106 9.11 10.36 5.87
C SER A 106 9.93 10.65 4.61
N GLU A 107 10.83 9.74 4.26
CA GLU A 107 11.69 9.83 3.09
C GLU A 107 11.07 9.21 1.83
N MET A 108 9.91 8.58 1.93
CA MET A 108 9.25 8.03 0.75
C MET A 108 8.86 9.17 -0.18
N LYS A 109 9.37 9.11 -1.38
CA LYS A 109 9.05 10.10 -2.40
C LYS A 109 7.60 9.98 -2.85
N TRP A 110 7.08 8.77 -2.86
CA TRP A 110 5.72 8.48 -3.31
C TRP A 110 4.92 7.86 -2.16
N PRO A 111 3.67 8.30 -1.97
CA PRO A 111 2.89 7.81 -0.83
C PRO A 111 2.49 6.35 -0.93
N VAL A 112 2.47 5.80 -2.15
CA VAL A 112 2.09 4.40 -2.38
C VAL A 112 3.09 3.76 -3.32
N LEU A 113 3.52 2.53 -2.98
CA LEU A 113 4.26 1.68 -3.89
C LEU A 113 3.42 0.45 -4.18
N ILE A 114 3.29 0.12 -5.47
CA ILE A 114 2.58 -1.09 -5.90
C ILE A 114 3.63 -2.14 -6.26
N GLY A 115 3.63 -3.26 -5.53
CA GLY A 115 4.60 -4.33 -5.72
C GLY A 115 4.16 -5.35 -6.76
N ARG A 116 5.10 -6.26 -7.10
CA ARG A 116 4.85 -7.24 -8.17
C ARG A 116 3.83 -8.32 -7.80
N ARG A 117 3.61 -8.59 -6.51
CA ARG A 117 2.59 -9.54 -6.09
C ARG A 117 1.21 -9.14 -6.60
N PHE A 118 0.84 -7.87 -6.40
CA PHE A 118 -0.42 -7.33 -6.90
C PHE A 118 -0.47 -7.39 -8.43
N LEU A 119 0.63 -6.99 -9.07
CA LEU A 119 0.70 -6.96 -10.53
C LEU A 119 0.53 -8.35 -11.12
N HIS A 120 1.21 -9.32 -10.55
CA HIS A 120 1.14 -10.71 -11.01
C HIS A 120 -0.25 -11.31 -10.80
N THR A 121 -0.81 -11.13 -9.61
CA THR A 121 -2.12 -11.69 -9.26
C THR A 121 -3.22 -11.17 -10.19
N ASN A 122 -3.14 -9.90 -10.59
CA ASN A 122 -4.16 -9.27 -11.39
C ASN A 122 -3.79 -9.14 -12.87
N GLU A 123 -2.70 -9.79 -13.28
CA GLU A 123 -2.24 -9.87 -14.66
C GLU A 123 -2.00 -8.51 -15.31
N PHE A 124 -1.34 -7.61 -14.57
CA PHE A 124 -0.94 -6.33 -15.12
C PHE A 124 0.38 -6.42 -15.88
N ILE A 125 0.44 -5.71 -16.99
CA ILE A 125 1.67 -5.46 -17.72
C ILE A 125 2.09 -4.03 -17.40
N VAL A 126 3.37 -3.84 -17.08
CA VAL A 126 3.90 -2.51 -16.77
C VAL A 126 4.64 -1.99 -17.99
N ASP A 127 4.13 -0.90 -18.56
CA ASP A 127 4.78 -0.20 -19.65
C ASP A 127 5.55 0.98 -19.08
N VAL A 128 6.87 0.86 -18.99
CA VAL A 128 7.70 1.87 -18.36
C VAL A 128 7.73 3.20 -19.10
N SER A 129 7.29 3.21 -20.35
CA SER A 129 7.20 4.44 -21.13
C SER A 129 5.96 5.26 -20.81
N VAL A 130 5.00 4.67 -20.11
CA VAL A 130 3.74 5.35 -19.75
C VAL A 130 3.85 5.89 -18.33
N ARG A 131 3.50 7.15 -18.15
CA ARG A 131 3.52 7.81 -16.84
C ARG A 131 2.18 8.53 -16.64
N ASN A 132 1.28 7.90 -15.94
CA ASN A 132 -0.06 8.42 -15.69
C ASN A 132 -0.08 9.37 -14.48
N GLN A 133 0.64 10.46 -14.60
CA GLN A 133 0.75 11.48 -13.57
C GLN A 133 -0.32 12.55 -13.69
#